data_0bac41b6fcd3502a9e681a919e1b46c8
#
_entry.id   0bac41b6fcd3502a9e681a919e1b46c8
#
_cell.length_a   1.000
_cell.length_b   1.000
_cell.length_c   1.000
_cell.angle_alpha   90.00
_cell.angle_beta   90.00
_cell.angle_gamma   90.00
#
_symmetry.space_group_name_H-M   'P 1'
#
loop_
_entity.id
_entity.type
_entity.pdbx_description
1 polymer ?
#
loop_
_entity_poly.entity_id
_entity_poly.type
_entity_poly.pdbx_seq_one_letter_code
_entity_poly.pdbx_strand_id
1 'polypeptide(L)'
;MADTQLYLGLDLGPEYTQLSYYNADTREPESVYHEEAKDTYMLPNIMFYSAYHKRMGDNQNDCYKFIDLSGWCVGARASAYRFEDKGTVVDGIYESTLKNENIEVEGRGYKASDLMVKMLVLHIKQFTDTLGGFVIKRLTVTVADTDPRIIQAVRGLKTALRLSHDQFNIVSHLDSGLCYIFAQPEPLRNNSVGLFDFGRAGLDFYRIDMTRKYPLIVTTQHINYHDKMNLRRFGRYHEDMDETFADIVKECTEQVFISSVFLTGLGFSENWMKQSATVLCQGRRVFVGQNIYTKGACYRSLGGVYTESLSRYFIDTEQTVKTNIGINLMDEKNTFWPIVYGGLEWFNTRGRVVVFLDDTRRIQIVYQDILTEEEYIETIEIYGLPARPPKTTKLSIEVEYYGADKGAIVIRDMGFGNLYPTTNKIYRKEFDISEIKKKHAKKIEHERIKAAEGDTEELIGEDPVDRDAEAERERQERIQAEELAAQDALKHEIHMDLDDLRYRAENDSDNTEDVVYYGTASPEPEGEEVDVDIADTEAEVTDSDMSASVGETAGIDEQESEREAADIDEQESER
;
A
#
# COMPACT_ATOMS: atom_id res chain seq x y z
N MET A 1 29.40 -22.48 0.10
CA MET A 1 28.13 -22.62 0.83
C MET A 1 27.08 -21.97 -0.04
N ALA A 2 25.84 -22.47 -0.07
CA ALA A 2 24.77 -21.78 -0.78
C ALA A 2 24.41 -20.52 -0.01
N ASP A 3 24.15 -19.41 -0.72
CA ASP A 3 23.72 -18.16 -0.08
C ASP A 3 22.37 -18.34 0.60
N THR A 4 22.21 -17.75 1.79
CA THR A 4 20.95 -17.74 2.52
C THR A 4 19.92 -16.92 1.74
N GLN A 5 18.75 -17.50 1.46
CA GLN A 5 17.66 -16.82 0.77
C GLN A 5 16.84 -16.03 1.79
N LEU A 6 16.79 -14.71 1.66
CA LEU A 6 16.11 -13.83 2.60
C LEU A 6 14.76 -13.37 2.04
N TYR A 7 13.71 -13.58 2.81
CA TYR A 7 12.41 -12.96 2.67
C TYR A 7 12.24 -12.01 3.85
N LEU A 8 12.17 -10.72 3.56
CA LEU A 8 12.24 -9.67 4.56
C LEU A 8 10.91 -8.90 4.66
N GLY A 9 10.51 -8.59 5.88
CA GLY A 9 9.50 -7.61 6.21
C GLY A 9 10.17 -6.44 6.92
N LEU A 10 9.93 -5.21 6.47
CA LEU A 10 10.43 -4.00 7.09
C LEU A 10 9.24 -3.10 7.42
N ASP A 11 9.16 -2.66 8.66
CA ASP A 11 8.17 -1.69 9.12
C ASP A 11 8.83 -0.33 9.32
N LEU A 12 8.37 0.67 8.57
CA LEU A 12 8.85 2.04 8.66
C LEU A 12 7.88 2.89 9.47
N GLY A 13 8.22 3.14 10.72
CA GLY A 13 7.56 4.14 11.56
C GLY A 13 8.32 5.48 11.61
N PRO A 14 7.75 6.53 12.23
CA PRO A 14 8.42 7.83 12.35
C PRO A 14 9.70 7.79 13.21
N GLU A 15 9.70 7.05 14.30
CA GLU A 15 10.79 7.03 15.28
C GLU A 15 11.62 5.75 15.25
N TYR A 16 11.01 4.65 14.82
CA TYR A 16 11.62 3.33 14.81
C TYR A 16 11.32 2.61 13.50
N THR A 17 12.29 1.85 13.06
CA THR A 17 12.14 0.84 12.03
C THR A 17 12.17 -0.54 12.70
N GLN A 18 11.40 -1.49 12.18
CA GLN A 18 11.48 -2.90 12.58
C GLN A 18 11.84 -3.73 11.36
N LEU A 19 12.59 -4.79 11.56
CA LEU A 19 12.95 -5.74 10.51
C LEU A 19 12.62 -7.15 10.97
N SER A 20 12.01 -7.94 10.09
CA SER A 20 11.76 -9.36 10.30
C SER A 20 12.23 -10.14 9.09
N TYR A 21 12.68 -11.35 9.32
CA TYR A 21 13.05 -12.31 8.27
C TYR A 21 12.31 -13.62 8.48
N TYR A 22 12.06 -14.35 7.41
CA TYR A 22 11.46 -15.67 7.52
C TYR A 22 12.52 -16.70 7.89
N ASN A 23 12.31 -17.38 9.02
CA ASN A 23 13.14 -18.50 9.44
C ASN A 23 12.53 -19.80 8.90
N ALA A 24 13.29 -20.50 8.04
CA ALA A 24 12.85 -21.74 7.40
C ALA A 24 12.75 -22.92 8.39
N ASP A 25 13.50 -22.89 9.50
CA ASP A 25 13.51 -23.94 10.50
C ASP A 25 12.25 -23.88 11.38
N THR A 26 11.90 -22.68 11.87
CA THR A 26 10.67 -22.46 12.66
C THR A 26 9.44 -22.30 11.78
N ARG A 27 9.61 -21.99 10.48
CA ARG A 27 8.56 -21.68 9.51
C ARG A 27 7.74 -20.45 9.88
N GLU A 28 8.35 -19.50 10.59
CA GLU A 28 7.72 -18.26 11.04
C GLU A 28 8.61 -17.05 10.79
N PRO A 29 8.03 -15.84 10.67
CA PRO A 29 8.78 -14.61 10.71
C PRO A 29 9.39 -14.36 12.08
N GLU A 30 10.68 -14.12 12.12
CA GLU A 30 11.41 -13.72 13.31
C GLU A 30 11.85 -12.28 13.24
N SER A 31 11.77 -11.56 14.36
CA SER A 31 12.23 -10.18 14.45
C SER A 31 13.75 -10.12 14.55
N VAL A 32 14.34 -9.15 13.86
CA VAL A 32 15.75 -8.83 14.00
C VAL A 32 15.95 -7.98 15.25
N TYR A 33 16.76 -8.49 16.18
CA TYR A 33 17.10 -7.79 17.40
C TYR A 33 18.33 -6.91 17.21
N HIS A 34 18.42 -5.88 18.01
CA HIS A 34 19.60 -5.03 18.04
C HIS A 34 20.80 -5.80 18.62
N GLU A 35 21.98 -5.65 18.00
CA GLU A 35 23.19 -6.37 18.45
C GLU A 35 23.59 -6.06 19.92
N GLU A 36 23.38 -4.80 20.34
CA GLU A 36 23.80 -4.30 21.67
C GLU A 36 22.66 -4.39 22.70
N ALA A 37 21.40 -4.40 22.26
CA ALA A 37 20.21 -4.52 23.11
C ALA A 37 19.38 -5.71 22.64
N LYS A 38 19.74 -6.91 23.09
CA LYS A 38 19.15 -8.18 22.64
C LYS A 38 17.67 -8.37 22.99
N ASP A 39 17.10 -7.47 23.75
CA ASP A 39 15.72 -7.44 24.22
C ASP A 39 14.81 -6.54 23.39
N THR A 40 15.35 -5.75 22.46
CA THR A 40 14.56 -4.86 21.62
C THR A 40 14.78 -5.11 20.12
N TYR A 41 13.68 -5.15 19.38
CA TYR A 41 13.65 -5.19 17.92
C TYR A 41 13.19 -3.85 17.31
N MET A 42 13.05 -2.80 18.12
CA MET A 42 12.78 -1.45 17.68
C MET A 42 14.09 -0.73 17.37
N LEU A 43 14.39 -0.56 16.09
CA LEU A 43 15.61 0.06 15.60
C LEU A 43 15.39 1.57 15.48
N PRO A 44 16.06 2.41 16.30
CA PRO A 44 15.84 3.85 16.27
C PRO A 44 16.18 4.47 14.90
N ASN A 45 15.32 5.36 14.40
CA ASN A 45 15.50 6.10 13.16
C ASN A 45 16.46 7.29 13.36
N ILE A 46 17.64 7.01 13.88
CA ILE A 46 18.71 7.97 14.12
C ILE A 46 19.91 7.55 13.30
N MET A 47 20.51 8.50 12.60
CA MET A 47 21.76 8.32 11.87
C MET A 47 22.86 9.17 12.49
N PHE A 48 24.09 8.73 12.31
CA PHE A 48 25.28 9.50 12.63
C PHE A 48 26.23 9.45 11.45
N TYR A 49 26.78 10.61 11.11
CA TYR A 49 27.81 10.73 10.08
C TYR A 49 29.10 11.27 10.68
N SER A 50 30.22 10.65 10.30
CA SER A 50 31.54 11.18 10.61
C SER A 50 32.51 10.91 9.45
N ALA A 51 33.12 11.99 8.96
CA ALA A 51 34.18 11.88 7.95
C ALA A 51 35.39 11.09 8.45
N TYR A 52 35.59 11.01 9.78
CA TYR A 52 36.65 10.21 10.42
C TYR A 52 36.38 8.70 10.22
N HIS A 53 35.16 8.24 10.39
CA HIS A 53 34.77 6.83 10.18
C HIS A 53 34.87 6.40 8.72
N LYS A 54 34.79 7.33 7.78
CA LYS A 54 34.94 7.06 6.35
C LYS A 54 36.30 6.43 5.99
N ARG A 55 37.33 6.61 6.83
CA ARG A 55 38.69 6.09 6.60
C ARG A 55 38.88 4.64 7.04
N MET A 56 37.95 4.08 7.77
CA MET A 56 37.97 2.68 8.23
C MET A 56 37.23 1.77 7.26
N GLY A 57 37.78 1.61 6.06
CA GLY A 57 37.29 0.80 4.92
C GLY A 57 36.22 -0.23 5.23
N ASP A 58 34.97 0.08 4.92
CA ASP A 58 33.89 -0.90 4.89
C ASP A 58 34.06 -1.82 3.68
N ASN A 59 34.27 -3.11 3.91
CA ASN A 59 34.11 -4.13 2.89
C ASN A 59 32.63 -4.17 2.48
N GLN A 60 32.28 -3.43 1.42
CA GLN A 60 30.90 -3.41 0.94
C GLN A 60 30.60 -4.73 0.24
N ASN A 61 29.62 -5.45 0.75
CA ASN A 61 28.98 -6.53 0.01
C ASN A 61 28.41 -6.00 -1.31
N ASP A 62 28.40 -6.81 -2.36
CA ASP A 62 27.96 -6.44 -3.70
C ASP A 62 26.55 -5.85 -3.75
N CYS A 63 25.66 -6.24 -2.82
CA CYS A 63 24.29 -5.72 -2.72
C CYS A 63 24.23 -4.21 -2.41
N TYR A 64 25.25 -3.62 -1.80
CA TYR A 64 25.26 -2.22 -1.35
C TYR A 64 26.18 -1.30 -2.16
N LYS A 65 26.74 -1.77 -3.25
CA LYS A 65 27.73 -1.01 -4.08
C LYS A 65 27.19 0.29 -4.67
N PHE A 66 25.89 0.44 -4.75
CA PHE A 66 25.23 1.55 -5.46
C PHE A 66 24.81 2.70 -4.56
N ILE A 67 25.03 2.57 -3.26
CA ILE A 67 24.75 3.62 -2.30
C ILE A 67 26.00 3.87 -1.44
N ASP A 68 26.44 5.12 -1.36
CA ASP A 68 27.56 5.49 -0.51
C ASP A 68 27.13 5.51 0.96
N LEU A 69 27.50 4.46 1.69
CA LEU A 69 27.24 4.30 3.13
C LEU A 69 28.44 4.68 3.98
N SER A 70 29.56 5.08 3.35
CA SER A 70 30.82 5.34 4.07
C SER A 70 30.70 6.50 5.06
N GLY A 71 31.13 6.27 6.27
CA GLY A 71 31.05 7.24 7.38
C GLY A 71 29.69 7.32 8.07
N TRP A 72 28.68 6.58 7.59
CA TRP A 72 27.35 6.55 8.19
C TRP A 72 27.15 5.32 9.09
N CYS A 73 26.43 5.51 10.19
CA CYS A 73 25.86 4.43 10.97
C CYS A 73 24.44 4.79 11.42
N VAL A 74 23.69 3.82 11.94
CA VAL A 74 22.25 3.95 12.23
C VAL A 74 21.90 3.24 13.54
N GLY A 75 20.74 3.60 14.10
CA GLY A 75 20.15 2.91 15.25
C GLY A 75 20.84 3.22 16.56
N ALA A 76 20.93 2.25 17.48
CA ALA A 76 21.48 2.46 18.80
C ALA A 76 22.96 2.87 18.76
N ARG A 77 23.71 2.37 17.78
CA ARG A 77 25.10 2.78 17.56
C ARG A 77 25.20 4.28 17.23
N ALA A 78 24.32 4.78 16.35
CA ALA A 78 24.25 6.21 16.06
C ALA A 78 23.81 7.02 17.29
N SER A 79 22.92 6.48 18.11
CA SER A 79 22.47 7.10 19.36
C SER A 79 23.61 7.20 20.38
N ALA A 80 24.46 6.19 20.48
CA ALA A 80 25.64 6.19 21.37
C ALA A 80 26.64 7.28 20.98
N TYR A 81 26.85 7.52 19.68
CA TYR A 81 27.73 8.55 19.18
C TYR A 81 27.20 9.99 19.36
N ARG A 82 25.97 10.18 19.81
CA ARG A 82 25.40 11.51 20.11
C ARG A 82 26.25 12.34 21.07
N PHE A 83 27.03 11.69 21.91
CA PHE A 83 27.91 12.33 22.91
C PHE A 83 29.36 12.47 22.43
N GLU A 84 29.69 12.10 21.19
CA GLU A 84 31.02 12.25 20.62
C GLU A 84 31.14 13.56 19.84
N ASP A 85 32.24 14.30 20.04
CA ASP A 85 32.50 15.60 19.41
C ASP A 85 32.88 15.52 17.90
N LYS A 86 32.87 14.33 17.28
CA LYS A 86 33.48 14.10 15.95
C LYS A 86 32.48 13.63 14.89
N GLY A 87 31.36 14.26 14.80
CA GLY A 87 30.39 13.93 13.76
C GLY A 87 29.06 14.63 13.97
N THR A 88 28.10 14.33 13.09
CA THR A 88 26.76 14.93 13.09
C THR A 88 25.70 13.84 13.29
N VAL A 89 24.85 14.02 14.31
CA VAL A 89 23.65 13.20 14.50
C VAL A 89 22.53 13.75 13.64
N VAL A 90 21.83 12.86 12.96
CA VAL A 90 20.68 13.16 12.12
C VAL A 90 19.47 12.38 12.64
N ASP A 91 18.46 13.10 13.09
CA ASP A 91 17.16 12.56 13.51
C ASP A 91 16.02 13.32 12.81
N GLY A 92 14.76 12.91 13.03
CA GLY A 92 13.60 13.56 12.40
C GLY A 92 13.56 13.41 10.88
N ILE A 93 14.21 12.41 10.32
CA ILE A 93 14.29 12.17 8.86
C ILE A 93 12.88 11.94 8.27
N TYR A 94 12.01 11.26 9.02
CA TYR A 94 10.65 10.97 8.57
C TYR A 94 9.84 12.26 8.40
N GLU A 95 9.83 13.12 9.40
CA GLU A 95 9.12 14.41 9.38
C GLU A 95 9.69 15.36 8.32
N SER A 96 11.02 15.38 8.16
CA SER A 96 11.68 16.17 7.12
C SER A 96 11.36 15.65 5.71
N THR A 97 11.16 14.34 5.55
CA THR A 97 10.70 13.75 4.28
C THR A 97 9.27 14.20 3.97
N LEU A 98 8.37 14.17 4.97
CA LEU A 98 7.00 14.67 4.83
C LEU A 98 6.94 16.16 4.45
N LYS A 99 7.93 16.96 4.84
CA LYS A 99 8.03 18.38 4.50
C LYS A 99 8.84 18.64 3.22
N ASN A 100 9.40 17.60 2.62
CA ASN A 100 10.30 17.69 1.45
C ASN A 100 11.51 18.62 1.71
N GLU A 101 12.10 18.50 2.91
CA GLU A 101 13.22 19.33 3.37
C GLU A 101 14.58 18.72 2.99
N ASN A 102 15.58 19.59 2.95
CA ASN A 102 16.99 19.19 2.93
C ASN A 102 17.55 19.24 4.34
N ILE A 103 18.35 18.24 4.70
CA ILE A 103 19.06 18.15 5.98
C ILE A 103 20.54 18.44 5.73
N GLU A 104 21.10 19.38 6.47
CA GLU A 104 22.51 19.72 6.37
C GLU A 104 23.36 18.82 7.29
N VAL A 105 24.38 18.18 6.71
CA VAL A 105 25.31 17.30 7.42
C VAL A 105 26.75 17.67 7.03
N GLU A 106 27.53 18.18 7.98
CA GLU A 106 28.90 18.66 7.77
C GLU A 106 29.04 19.60 6.55
N GLY A 107 28.12 20.57 6.41
CA GLY A 107 28.14 21.57 5.33
C GLY A 107 27.66 21.05 3.97
N ARG A 108 27.07 19.85 3.91
CA ARG A 108 26.46 19.27 2.71
C ARG A 108 24.96 19.12 2.93
N GLY A 109 24.17 19.62 1.97
CA GLY A 109 22.72 19.41 1.94
C GLY A 109 22.37 18.05 1.34
N TYR A 110 21.53 17.28 2.04
CA TYR A 110 20.97 16.01 1.59
C TYR A 110 19.45 16.11 1.55
N LYS A 111 18.81 15.58 0.54
CA LYS A 111 17.34 15.41 0.58
C LYS A 111 16.98 14.44 1.71
N ALA A 112 15.97 14.78 2.51
CA ALA A 112 15.54 13.91 3.61
C ALA A 112 15.10 12.52 3.10
N SER A 113 14.46 12.46 1.92
CA SER A 113 14.09 11.21 1.25
C SER A 113 15.30 10.32 0.93
N ASP A 114 16.43 10.89 0.50
CA ASP A 114 17.64 10.12 0.22
C ASP A 114 18.29 9.60 1.50
N LEU A 115 18.25 10.40 2.59
CA LEU A 115 18.68 9.95 3.91
C LEU A 115 17.80 8.85 4.47
N MET A 116 16.48 8.90 4.23
CA MET A 116 15.56 7.82 4.59
C MET A 116 15.94 6.51 3.89
N VAL A 117 16.17 6.53 2.58
CA VAL A 117 16.63 5.34 1.84
C VAL A 117 17.93 4.81 2.44
N LYS A 118 18.89 5.70 2.68
CA LYS A 118 20.20 5.35 3.26
C LYS A 118 20.05 4.73 4.65
N MET A 119 19.18 5.27 5.49
CA MET A 119 18.85 4.75 6.82
C MET A 119 18.30 3.33 6.75
N LEU A 120 17.31 3.10 5.88
CA LEU A 120 16.70 1.78 5.70
C LEU A 120 17.71 0.75 5.18
N VAL A 121 18.57 1.13 4.22
CA VAL A 121 19.66 0.26 3.73
C VAL A 121 20.62 -0.09 4.85
N LEU A 122 20.96 0.87 5.72
CA LEU A 122 21.86 0.63 6.86
C LEU A 122 21.24 -0.33 7.89
N HIS A 123 19.95 -0.23 8.18
CA HIS A 123 19.25 -1.20 9.06
C HIS A 123 19.29 -2.61 8.47
N ILE A 124 19.01 -2.77 7.17
CA ILE A 124 19.12 -4.07 6.49
C ILE A 124 20.55 -4.58 6.52
N LYS A 125 21.53 -3.70 6.25
CA LYS A 125 22.95 -4.04 6.25
C LYS A 125 23.43 -4.53 7.61
N GLN A 126 23.05 -3.88 8.70
CA GLN A 126 23.41 -4.34 10.06
C GLN A 126 23.01 -5.80 10.31
N PHE A 127 21.81 -6.19 9.88
CA PHE A 127 21.37 -7.58 9.97
C PHE A 127 22.17 -8.50 9.04
N THR A 128 22.29 -8.12 7.78
CA THR A 128 22.91 -8.99 6.77
C THR A 128 24.42 -9.14 6.94
N ASP A 129 25.09 -8.19 7.58
CA ASP A 129 26.52 -8.29 7.92
C ASP A 129 26.79 -9.42 8.94
N THR A 130 25.76 -9.88 9.69
CA THR A 130 25.88 -11.04 10.59
C THR A 130 25.81 -12.37 9.82
N LEU A 131 25.44 -12.36 8.55
CA LEU A 131 25.27 -13.55 7.72
C LEU A 131 26.53 -13.80 6.85
N GLY A 132 26.86 -15.06 6.64
CA GLY A 132 28.05 -15.43 5.84
C GLY A 132 27.92 -15.16 4.33
N GLY A 133 26.70 -15.22 3.81
CA GLY A 133 26.33 -14.93 2.42
C GLY A 133 24.83 -14.95 2.30
N PHE A 134 24.26 -14.05 1.49
CA PHE A 134 22.81 -13.93 1.36
C PHE A 134 22.38 -13.38 -0.01
N VAL A 135 21.12 -13.66 -0.34
CA VAL A 135 20.40 -13.06 -1.47
C VAL A 135 19.03 -12.63 -0.98
N ILE A 136 18.68 -11.36 -1.15
CA ILE A 136 17.33 -10.88 -0.88
C ILE A 136 16.41 -11.37 -2.01
N LYS A 137 15.55 -12.32 -1.67
CA LYS A 137 14.56 -12.88 -2.61
C LYS A 137 13.38 -11.96 -2.79
N ARG A 138 12.85 -11.44 -1.66
CA ARG A 138 11.80 -10.42 -1.64
C ARG A 138 11.91 -9.57 -0.39
N LEU A 139 11.57 -8.32 -0.55
CA LEU A 139 11.44 -7.33 0.52
C LEU A 139 10.06 -6.69 0.44
N THR A 140 9.29 -6.78 1.50
CA THR A 140 8.05 -6.02 1.65
C THR A 140 8.26 -4.95 2.73
N VAL A 141 8.01 -3.70 2.37
CA VAL A 141 8.05 -2.57 3.32
C VAL A 141 6.62 -2.21 3.68
N THR A 142 6.31 -2.19 4.97
CA THR A 142 5.04 -1.69 5.48
C THR A 142 5.21 -0.29 6.04
N VAL A 143 4.21 0.57 5.83
CA VAL A 143 4.25 1.98 6.22
C VAL A 143 2.99 2.35 7.00
N ALA A 144 3.18 3.17 8.04
CA ALA A 144 2.07 3.72 8.82
C ALA A 144 1.31 4.80 8.05
N ASP A 145 2.05 5.61 7.28
CA ASP A 145 1.52 6.73 6.52
C ASP A 145 1.73 6.48 5.02
N THR A 146 0.64 6.50 4.28
CA THR A 146 0.64 6.33 2.82
C THR A 146 0.81 7.65 2.06
N ASP A 147 1.32 8.71 2.70
CA ASP A 147 1.65 9.96 2.03
C ASP A 147 2.54 9.70 0.80
N PRO A 148 2.22 10.30 -0.36
CA PRO A 148 2.99 10.07 -1.60
C PRO A 148 4.49 10.32 -1.47
N ARG A 149 4.91 11.23 -0.59
CA ARG A 149 6.34 11.55 -0.35
C ARG A 149 7.05 10.41 0.38
N ILE A 150 6.39 9.77 1.35
CA ILE A 150 6.91 8.59 2.04
C ILE A 150 6.96 7.40 1.07
N ILE A 151 5.89 7.15 0.33
CA ILE A 151 5.84 6.09 -0.68
C ILE A 151 6.95 6.26 -1.71
N GLN A 152 7.17 7.49 -2.19
CA GLN A 152 8.23 7.77 -3.17
C GLN A 152 9.64 7.56 -2.57
N ALA A 153 9.88 7.98 -1.34
CA ALA A 153 11.14 7.72 -0.65
C ALA A 153 11.38 6.21 -0.49
N VAL A 154 10.38 5.46 -0.03
CA VAL A 154 10.47 4.00 0.15
C VAL A 154 10.72 3.29 -1.19
N ARG A 155 10.16 3.77 -2.31
CA ARG A 155 10.47 3.23 -3.66
C ARG A 155 11.96 3.37 -4.01
N GLY A 156 12.64 4.40 -3.51
CA GLY A 156 14.09 4.56 -3.67
C GLY A 156 14.90 3.38 -3.12
N LEU A 157 14.37 2.67 -2.12
CA LEU A 157 15.00 1.46 -1.56
C LEU A 157 15.12 0.33 -2.59
N LYS A 158 14.10 0.15 -3.45
CA LYS A 158 14.14 -0.80 -4.58
C LYS A 158 15.35 -0.55 -5.48
N THR A 159 15.58 0.70 -5.85
CA THR A 159 16.70 1.11 -6.70
C THR A 159 18.04 0.93 -5.98
N ALA A 160 18.12 1.36 -4.71
CA ALA A 160 19.34 1.26 -3.91
C ALA A 160 19.81 -0.19 -3.71
N LEU A 161 18.86 -1.14 -3.57
CA LEU A 161 19.13 -2.57 -3.40
C LEU A 161 19.09 -3.36 -4.72
N ARG A 162 18.84 -2.72 -5.87
CA ARG A 162 18.68 -3.34 -7.20
C ARG A 162 17.67 -4.49 -7.22
N LEU A 163 16.58 -4.32 -6.54
CA LEU A 163 15.51 -5.30 -6.56
C LEU A 163 14.64 -5.11 -7.81
N SER A 164 14.23 -6.21 -8.44
CA SER A 164 13.24 -6.18 -9.52
C SER A 164 11.85 -5.84 -8.97
N HIS A 165 10.89 -5.63 -9.85
CA HIS A 165 9.51 -5.27 -9.45
C HIS A 165 8.84 -6.36 -8.62
N ASP A 166 9.06 -7.62 -8.95
CA ASP A 166 8.53 -8.80 -8.26
C ASP A 166 9.23 -9.13 -6.93
N GLN A 167 10.41 -8.52 -6.69
CA GLN A 167 11.17 -8.68 -5.45
C GLN A 167 10.87 -7.60 -4.41
N PHE A 168 10.22 -6.50 -4.79
CA PHE A 168 9.97 -5.37 -3.91
C PHE A 168 8.49 -5.02 -3.85
N ASN A 169 7.95 -4.89 -2.64
CA ASN A 169 6.57 -4.54 -2.42
C ASN A 169 6.43 -3.50 -1.30
N ILE A 170 5.43 -2.64 -1.41
CA ILE A 170 5.06 -1.68 -0.35
C ILE A 170 3.61 -1.98 0.02
N VAL A 171 3.31 -1.99 1.32
CA VAL A 171 1.96 -2.21 1.85
C VAL A 171 1.67 -1.25 2.99
N SER A 172 0.40 -0.94 3.24
CA SER A 172 0.00 -0.22 4.45
C SER A 172 0.13 -1.09 5.70
N HIS A 173 0.16 -0.48 6.89
CA HIS A 173 0.07 -1.20 8.15
C HIS A 173 -1.15 -2.12 8.21
N LEU A 174 -2.30 -1.63 7.69
CA LEU A 174 -3.53 -2.41 7.71
C LEU A 174 -3.43 -3.66 6.82
N ASP A 175 -2.93 -3.54 5.58
CA ASP A 175 -2.74 -4.71 4.70
C ASP A 175 -1.73 -5.70 5.29
N SER A 176 -0.66 -5.19 5.91
CA SER A 176 0.32 -6.01 6.62
C SER A 176 -0.30 -6.72 7.83
N GLY A 177 -1.13 -6.01 8.62
CA GLY A 177 -1.89 -6.60 9.72
C GLY A 177 -2.84 -7.70 9.25
N LEU A 178 -3.53 -7.49 8.13
CA LEU A 178 -4.37 -8.52 7.49
C LEU A 178 -3.53 -9.75 7.09
N CYS A 179 -2.37 -9.56 6.48
CA CYS A 179 -1.47 -10.67 6.15
C CYS A 179 -1.07 -11.47 7.40
N TYR A 180 -0.76 -10.80 8.51
CA TYR A 180 -0.46 -11.45 9.77
C TYR A 180 -1.66 -12.23 10.33
N ILE A 181 -2.84 -11.62 10.37
CA ILE A 181 -4.08 -12.22 10.86
C ILE A 181 -4.47 -13.45 10.02
N PHE A 182 -4.34 -13.37 8.71
CA PHE A 182 -4.68 -14.49 7.81
C PHE A 182 -3.64 -15.63 7.82
N ALA A 183 -2.42 -15.34 8.23
CA ALA A 183 -1.40 -16.38 8.50
C ALA A 183 -1.68 -17.15 9.80
N GLN A 184 -2.51 -16.62 10.72
CA GLN A 184 -2.91 -17.31 11.93
C GLN A 184 -3.96 -18.38 11.66
N PRO A 185 -4.15 -19.36 12.60
CA PRO A 185 -5.16 -20.41 12.46
C PRO A 185 -6.56 -19.87 12.21
N GLU A 186 -7.28 -20.49 11.27
CA GLU A 186 -8.62 -20.07 10.84
C GLU A 186 -9.63 -19.84 11.99
N PRO A 187 -9.65 -20.65 13.09
CA PRO A 187 -10.59 -20.42 14.19
C PRO A 187 -10.48 -19.04 14.85
N LEU A 188 -9.36 -18.32 14.70
CA LEU A 188 -9.20 -16.96 15.24
C LEU A 188 -10.01 -15.90 14.46
N ARG A 189 -10.42 -16.22 13.23
CA ARG A 189 -11.20 -15.34 12.35
C ARG A 189 -12.55 -15.94 11.93
N ASN A 190 -13.13 -16.76 12.79
CA ASN A 190 -14.48 -17.31 12.57
C ASN A 190 -15.59 -16.25 12.58
N ASN A 191 -15.35 -15.11 13.21
CA ASN A 191 -16.21 -13.93 13.21
C ASN A 191 -15.33 -12.70 12.96
N SER A 192 -15.86 -11.51 13.22
CA SER A 192 -15.07 -10.29 13.13
C SER A 192 -13.80 -10.35 13.98
N VAL A 193 -12.76 -9.70 13.52
CA VAL A 193 -11.49 -9.55 14.22
C VAL A 193 -11.29 -8.09 14.57
N GLY A 194 -10.82 -7.79 15.78
CA GLY A 194 -10.42 -6.47 16.22
C GLY A 194 -8.90 -6.29 16.14
N LEU A 195 -8.45 -5.15 15.65
CA LEU A 195 -7.05 -4.72 15.71
C LEU A 195 -7.01 -3.34 16.36
N PHE A 196 -6.37 -3.24 17.52
CA PHE A 196 -6.08 -1.97 18.16
C PHE A 196 -4.61 -1.60 17.92
N ASP A 197 -4.37 -0.42 17.39
CA ASP A 197 -3.05 0.17 17.24
C ASP A 197 -2.95 1.42 18.12
N PHE A 198 -2.14 1.34 19.18
CA PHE A 198 -1.91 2.46 20.06
C PHE A 198 -0.55 3.09 19.77
N GLY A 199 -0.53 3.86 18.70
CA GLY A 199 0.65 4.61 18.26
C GLY A 199 0.79 5.96 18.96
N ARG A 200 1.74 6.76 18.47
CA ARG A 200 2.04 8.10 19.02
C ARG A 200 0.90 9.10 18.81
N ALA A 201 0.17 8.99 17.71
CA ALA A 201 -0.96 9.87 17.38
C ALA A 201 -2.14 9.63 18.34
N GLY A 202 -2.34 8.39 18.74
CA GLY A 202 -3.43 7.95 19.61
C GLY A 202 -3.76 6.49 19.36
N LEU A 203 -4.93 6.08 19.82
CA LEU A 203 -5.45 4.73 19.64
C LEU A 203 -6.35 4.68 18.40
N ASP A 204 -6.04 3.79 17.50
CA ASP A 204 -6.84 3.42 16.35
C ASP A 204 -7.44 2.02 16.56
N PHE A 205 -8.69 1.84 16.15
CA PHE A 205 -9.37 0.56 16.13
C PHE A 205 -9.82 0.22 14.71
N TYR A 206 -9.48 -0.97 14.27
CA TYR A 206 -9.93 -1.56 13.02
C TYR A 206 -10.78 -2.78 13.30
N ARG A 207 -12.04 -2.76 12.87
CA ARG A 207 -12.88 -3.95 12.81
C ARG A 207 -12.74 -4.57 11.43
N ILE A 208 -12.40 -5.84 11.39
CA ILE A 208 -12.17 -6.61 10.18
C ILE A 208 -13.28 -7.64 10.06
N ASP A 209 -14.11 -7.47 9.04
CA ASP A 209 -15.25 -8.34 8.73
C ASP A 209 -14.96 -9.11 7.43
N MET A 210 -15.37 -10.36 7.36
CA MET A 210 -15.12 -11.23 6.22
C MET A 210 -16.42 -11.86 5.73
N THR A 211 -16.72 -11.74 4.43
CA THR A 211 -17.82 -12.49 3.82
C THR A 211 -17.46 -13.97 3.70
N ARG A 212 -18.44 -14.86 3.91
CA ARG A 212 -18.26 -16.32 3.77
C ARG A 212 -18.82 -16.87 2.46
N LYS A 213 -19.55 -16.05 1.74
CA LYS A 213 -20.14 -16.39 0.45
C LYS A 213 -19.55 -15.49 -0.61
N TYR A 214 -19.45 -16.01 -1.81
CA TYR A 214 -18.99 -15.23 -2.96
C TYR A 214 -19.94 -14.05 -3.25
N PRO A 215 -19.41 -12.85 -3.54
CA PRO A 215 -17.98 -12.51 -3.58
C PRO A 215 -17.32 -12.50 -2.18
N LEU A 216 -16.08 -13.03 -2.10
CA LEU A 216 -15.32 -13.02 -0.86
C LEU A 216 -14.69 -11.64 -0.68
N ILE A 217 -15.12 -10.93 0.35
CA ILE A 217 -14.67 -9.56 0.65
C ILE A 217 -14.20 -9.49 2.10
N VAL A 218 -13.05 -8.88 2.32
CA VAL A 218 -12.59 -8.40 3.63
C VAL A 218 -12.88 -6.91 3.69
N THR A 219 -13.76 -6.50 4.58
CA THR A 219 -14.11 -5.09 4.82
C THR A 219 -13.48 -4.63 6.11
N THR A 220 -12.91 -3.44 6.14
CA THR A 220 -12.36 -2.84 7.35
C THR A 220 -13.13 -1.59 7.73
N GLN A 221 -13.47 -1.48 9.01
CA GLN A 221 -14.01 -0.25 9.59
C GLN A 221 -12.97 0.34 10.53
N HIS A 222 -12.59 1.58 10.28
CA HIS A 222 -11.63 2.32 11.08
C HIS A 222 -12.34 3.32 12.01
N ILE A 223 -11.96 3.32 13.28
CA ILE A 223 -12.40 4.31 14.27
C ILE A 223 -11.15 4.82 14.99
N ASN A 224 -10.91 6.12 14.93
CA ASN A 224 -9.85 6.72 15.74
C ASN A 224 -10.39 7.20 17.08
N TYR A 225 -9.60 6.98 18.13
CA TYR A 225 -9.88 7.41 19.50
C TYR A 225 -8.80 8.38 20.01
N HIS A 226 -8.16 9.13 19.11
CA HIS A 226 -7.02 10.00 19.43
C HIS A 226 -7.37 11.06 20.48
N ASP A 227 -8.63 11.53 20.50
CA ASP A 227 -9.09 12.51 21.50
C ASP A 227 -9.26 11.88 22.91
N LYS A 228 -9.64 10.59 22.96
CA LYS A 228 -9.85 9.84 24.21
C LYS A 228 -8.56 9.20 24.72
N MET A 229 -7.80 8.56 23.80
CA MET A 229 -6.61 7.78 24.09
C MET A 229 -5.40 8.32 23.30
N ASN A 230 -4.55 9.09 24.01
CA ASN A 230 -3.33 9.66 23.47
C ASN A 230 -2.23 9.62 24.53
N LEU A 231 -1.05 9.07 24.19
CA LEU A 231 0.08 8.91 25.10
C LEU A 231 0.55 10.25 25.72
N ARG A 232 0.37 11.37 25.03
CA ARG A 232 0.72 12.70 25.55
C ARG A 232 -0.25 13.18 26.64
N ARG A 233 -1.54 12.78 26.56
CA ARG A 233 -2.59 13.18 27.49
C ARG A 233 -2.43 12.51 28.85
N PHE A 234 -2.15 11.21 28.85
CA PHE A 234 -2.13 10.42 30.08
C PHE A 234 -0.81 10.53 30.84
N GLY A 235 0.29 10.86 30.17
CA GLY A 235 1.59 10.96 30.83
C GLY A 235 1.93 9.67 31.59
N ARG A 236 1.99 9.75 32.94
CA ARG A 236 2.23 8.60 33.82
C ARG A 236 0.99 8.03 34.52
N TYR A 237 -0.21 8.53 34.21
CA TYR A 237 -1.45 8.11 34.87
C TYR A 237 -2.06 6.89 34.16
N HIS A 238 -1.61 5.70 34.55
CA HIS A 238 -2.05 4.44 33.95
C HIS A 238 -3.49 4.03 34.31
N GLU A 239 -4.02 4.44 35.48
CA GLU A 239 -5.37 4.06 35.94
C GLU A 239 -6.47 4.67 35.06
N ASP A 240 -6.41 5.97 34.79
CA ASP A 240 -7.37 6.65 33.91
C ASP A 240 -7.31 6.10 32.48
N MET A 241 -6.12 5.68 32.04
CA MET A 241 -5.91 5.06 30.72
C MET A 241 -6.57 3.69 30.64
N ASP A 242 -6.44 2.87 31.67
CA ASP A 242 -7.03 1.52 31.73
C ASP A 242 -8.56 1.57 31.73
N GLU A 243 -9.15 2.48 32.51
CA GLU A 243 -10.61 2.69 32.54
C GLU A 243 -11.13 3.20 31.18
N THR A 244 -10.49 4.22 30.62
CA THR A 244 -10.85 4.77 29.30
C THR A 244 -10.78 3.69 28.22
N PHE A 245 -9.73 2.87 28.21
CA PHE A 245 -9.60 1.78 27.25
C PHE A 245 -10.64 0.68 27.46
N ALA A 246 -10.97 0.34 28.72
CA ALA A 246 -12.03 -0.62 29.01
C ALA A 246 -13.39 -0.17 28.45
N ASP A 247 -13.70 1.13 28.52
CA ASP A 247 -14.95 1.68 27.96
C ASP A 247 -14.92 1.68 26.42
N ILE A 248 -13.80 2.01 25.80
CA ILE A 248 -13.63 1.89 24.33
C ILE A 248 -13.82 0.45 23.88
N VAL A 249 -13.24 -0.53 24.58
CA VAL A 249 -13.40 -1.95 24.26
C VAL A 249 -14.86 -2.37 24.33
N LYS A 250 -15.62 -1.94 25.36
CA LYS A 250 -17.06 -2.20 25.45
C LYS A 250 -17.79 -1.60 24.25
N GLU A 251 -17.56 -0.32 23.94
CA GLU A 251 -18.15 0.39 22.78
C GLU A 251 -17.90 -0.39 21.47
N CYS A 252 -16.66 -0.82 21.22
CA CYS A 252 -16.28 -1.55 20.00
C CYS A 252 -16.87 -2.96 19.90
N THR A 253 -17.23 -3.58 21.04
CA THR A 253 -17.62 -5.01 21.08
C THR A 253 -19.08 -5.25 21.42
N GLU A 254 -19.85 -4.19 21.72
CA GLU A 254 -21.24 -4.29 22.16
C GLU A 254 -22.20 -4.78 21.07
N GLN A 255 -21.98 -4.39 19.83
CA GLN A 255 -22.89 -4.67 18.71
C GLN A 255 -22.44 -5.82 17.82
N VAL A 256 -21.18 -6.26 17.90
CA VAL A 256 -20.59 -7.24 17.01
C VAL A 256 -19.77 -8.26 17.77
N PHE A 257 -19.99 -9.54 17.45
CA PHE A 257 -19.20 -10.62 18.05
C PHE A 257 -17.81 -10.68 17.42
N ILE A 258 -16.80 -10.27 18.17
CA ILE A 258 -15.39 -10.33 17.80
C ILE A 258 -14.77 -11.60 18.39
N SER A 259 -14.22 -12.46 17.53
CA SER A 259 -13.62 -13.75 17.95
C SER A 259 -12.19 -13.60 18.47
N SER A 260 -11.44 -12.68 17.94
CA SER A 260 -10.08 -12.39 18.38
C SER A 260 -9.76 -10.90 18.30
N VAL A 261 -8.87 -10.44 19.16
CA VAL A 261 -8.38 -9.06 19.21
C VAL A 261 -6.85 -9.09 19.20
N PHE A 262 -6.28 -8.24 18.35
CA PHE A 262 -4.85 -8.02 18.26
C PHE A 262 -4.53 -6.61 18.76
N LEU A 263 -3.53 -6.48 19.62
CA LEU A 263 -3.06 -5.22 20.20
C LEU A 263 -1.63 -4.96 19.71
N THR A 264 -1.40 -3.81 19.13
CA THR A 264 -0.08 -3.37 18.66
C THR A 264 0.16 -1.89 18.94
N GLY A 265 1.38 -1.43 18.74
CA GLY A 265 1.75 -0.03 18.99
C GLY A 265 2.37 0.21 20.37
N LEU A 266 3.21 1.27 20.45
CA LEU A 266 4.01 1.61 21.64
C LEU A 266 3.19 1.77 22.91
N GLY A 267 1.93 2.20 22.80
CA GLY A 267 1.04 2.37 23.95
C GLY A 267 0.72 1.08 24.71
N PHE A 268 0.89 -0.09 24.06
CA PHE A 268 0.72 -1.39 24.71
C PHE A 268 2.02 -2.05 25.16
N SER A 269 3.14 -1.33 25.15
CA SER A 269 4.44 -1.87 25.58
C SER A 269 4.57 -2.02 27.10
N GLU A 270 3.79 -1.27 27.87
CA GLU A 270 3.79 -1.28 29.33
C GLU A 270 2.62 -2.08 29.92
N ASN A 271 2.80 -2.62 31.11
CA ASN A 271 1.80 -3.46 31.78
C ASN A 271 0.78 -2.61 32.59
N TRP A 272 -0.02 -1.79 31.91
CA TRP A 272 -1.04 -0.93 32.54
C TRP A 272 -2.47 -1.51 32.45
N MET A 273 -2.73 -2.43 31.52
CA MET A 273 -4.04 -3.01 31.26
C MET A 273 -4.42 -4.04 32.35
N LYS A 274 -5.22 -3.64 33.33
CA LYS A 274 -5.76 -4.51 34.37
C LYS A 274 -7.26 -4.76 34.18
N GLN A 275 -8.05 -3.68 34.24
CA GLN A 275 -9.49 -3.70 34.05
C GLN A 275 -9.85 -3.97 32.59
N SER A 276 -9.21 -3.26 31.66
CA SER A 276 -9.41 -3.43 30.23
C SER A 276 -9.06 -4.83 29.74
N ALA A 277 -8.00 -5.44 30.27
CA ALA A 277 -7.66 -6.84 29.95
C ALA A 277 -8.78 -7.81 30.33
N THR A 278 -9.44 -7.59 31.47
CA THR A 278 -10.59 -8.41 31.88
C THR A 278 -11.76 -8.28 30.90
N VAL A 279 -12.05 -7.06 30.42
CA VAL A 279 -13.09 -6.80 29.42
C VAL A 279 -12.72 -7.39 28.06
N LEU A 280 -11.46 -7.22 27.64
CA LEU A 280 -10.95 -7.76 26.39
C LEU A 280 -11.08 -9.28 26.30
N CYS A 281 -10.73 -10.00 27.38
CA CYS A 281 -10.70 -11.46 27.39
C CYS A 281 -12.09 -12.11 27.55
N GLN A 282 -13.18 -11.35 27.69
CA GLN A 282 -14.52 -11.89 27.80
C GLN A 282 -15.00 -12.51 26.48
N GLY A 283 -14.94 -13.83 26.39
CA GLY A 283 -15.45 -14.60 25.24
C GLY A 283 -14.62 -14.48 23.95
N ARG A 284 -13.39 -13.95 24.00
CA ARG A 284 -12.52 -13.75 22.84
C ARG A 284 -11.05 -14.03 23.18
N ARG A 285 -10.25 -14.29 22.16
CA ARG A 285 -8.80 -14.46 22.29
C ARG A 285 -8.10 -13.13 22.04
N VAL A 286 -7.14 -12.79 22.89
CA VAL A 286 -6.41 -11.52 22.83
C VAL A 286 -4.93 -11.80 22.63
N PHE A 287 -4.32 -11.09 21.70
CA PHE A 287 -2.90 -11.19 21.36
C PHE A 287 -2.27 -9.81 21.44
N VAL A 288 -1.12 -9.72 22.08
CA VAL A 288 -0.33 -8.49 22.16
C VAL A 288 0.97 -8.70 21.41
N GLY A 289 1.28 -7.83 20.49
CA GLY A 289 2.52 -7.91 19.70
C GLY A 289 2.89 -6.59 19.06
N GLN A 290 4.08 -6.09 19.38
CA GLN A 290 4.60 -4.84 18.80
C GLN A 290 5.15 -5.01 17.38
N ASN A 291 5.26 -6.25 16.89
CA ASN A 291 5.86 -6.62 15.62
C ASN A 291 4.86 -7.25 14.63
N ILE A 292 3.56 -7.01 14.84
CA ILE A 292 2.50 -7.56 13.97
C ILE A 292 2.69 -7.10 12.53
N TYR A 293 2.97 -5.82 12.32
CA TYR A 293 3.13 -5.24 10.99
C TYR A 293 4.39 -5.75 10.28
N THR A 294 5.53 -5.75 10.94
CA THR A 294 6.76 -6.25 10.31
C THR A 294 6.71 -7.74 9.99
N LYS A 295 6.06 -8.55 10.85
CA LYS A 295 5.82 -9.99 10.60
C LYS A 295 4.81 -10.20 9.47
N GLY A 296 3.75 -9.40 9.42
CA GLY A 296 2.78 -9.42 8.32
C GLY A 296 3.43 -9.08 6.97
N ALA A 297 4.28 -8.06 6.93
CA ALA A 297 5.09 -7.73 5.76
C ALA A 297 6.02 -8.89 5.35
N CYS A 298 6.61 -9.58 6.32
CA CYS A 298 7.43 -10.76 6.04
C CYS A 298 6.60 -11.91 5.44
N TYR A 299 5.41 -12.20 5.96
CA TYR A 299 4.48 -13.16 5.33
C TYR A 299 4.11 -12.74 3.91
N ARG A 300 3.87 -11.45 3.68
CA ARG A 300 3.60 -10.93 2.33
C ARG A 300 4.78 -11.16 1.38
N SER A 301 6.02 -11.04 1.85
CA SER A 301 7.22 -11.28 1.05
C SER A 301 7.36 -12.73 0.58
N LEU A 302 6.82 -13.69 1.35
CA LEU A 302 6.83 -15.09 0.97
C LEU A 302 5.90 -15.38 -0.22
N GLY A 303 4.76 -14.68 -0.30
CA GLY A 303 3.74 -14.94 -1.31
C GLY A 303 3.16 -16.37 -1.21
N GLY A 304 2.45 -16.80 -2.28
CA GLY A 304 2.00 -18.18 -2.41
C GLY A 304 1.17 -18.65 -1.21
N VAL A 305 1.60 -19.75 -0.57
CA VAL A 305 0.83 -20.45 0.46
C VAL A 305 0.42 -19.56 1.64
N TYR A 306 1.28 -18.63 2.09
CA TYR A 306 1.01 -17.77 3.24
C TYR A 306 0.01 -16.64 2.95
N THR A 307 -0.08 -16.22 1.69
CA THR A 307 -1.05 -15.21 1.26
C THR A 307 -2.22 -15.81 0.49
N GLU A 308 -2.22 -17.12 0.20
CA GLU A 308 -3.26 -17.78 -0.61
C GLU A 308 -4.66 -17.61 -0.01
N SER A 309 -4.79 -17.75 1.30
CA SER A 309 -6.09 -17.57 1.97
C SER A 309 -6.61 -16.14 1.83
N LEU A 310 -5.72 -15.14 1.92
CA LEU A 310 -6.08 -13.73 1.78
C LEU A 310 -6.30 -13.34 0.32
N SER A 311 -5.52 -13.89 -0.62
CA SER A 311 -5.61 -13.56 -2.05
C SER A 311 -6.93 -13.97 -2.72
N ARG A 312 -7.74 -14.80 -2.05
CA ARG A 312 -9.09 -15.16 -2.49
C ARG A 312 -10.12 -14.07 -2.21
N TYR A 313 -9.79 -13.12 -1.35
CA TYR A 313 -10.66 -12.03 -0.96
C TYR A 313 -10.33 -10.75 -1.72
N PHE A 314 -11.36 -10.01 -2.08
CA PHE A 314 -11.20 -8.61 -2.38
C PHE A 314 -11.01 -7.86 -1.05
N ILE A 315 -9.91 -7.13 -0.92
CA ILE A 315 -9.58 -6.41 0.32
C ILE A 315 -10.11 -4.98 0.18
N ASP A 316 -11.19 -4.68 0.88
CA ASP A 316 -11.82 -3.37 0.88
C ASP A 316 -11.32 -2.53 2.06
N THR A 317 -10.28 -1.72 1.80
CA THR A 317 -9.72 -0.75 2.75
C THR A 317 -9.82 0.67 2.18
N GLU A 318 -9.48 1.66 2.99
CA GLU A 318 -9.38 3.07 2.56
C GLU A 318 -8.29 3.31 1.50
N GLN A 319 -7.32 2.41 1.39
CA GLN A 319 -6.20 2.52 0.44
C GLN A 319 -6.46 1.75 -0.87
N THR A 320 -7.49 0.91 -0.92
CA THR A 320 -7.78 0.05 -2.06
C THR A 320 -8.45 0.80 -3.19
N VAL A 321 -7.89 0.70 -4.39
CA VAL A 321 -8.53 1.19 -5.62
C VAL A 321 -9.70 0.26 -5.96
N LYS A 322 -10.91 0.81 -6.00
CA LYS A 322 -12.17 0.06 -6.24
C LYS A 322 -12.68 0.16 -7.67
N THR A 323 -11.90 0.76 -8.57
CA THR A 323 -12.33 1.08 -9.93
C THR A 323 -11.31 0.60 -10.94
N ASN A 324 -11.77 -0.17 -11.94
CA ASN A 324 -11.00 -0.41 -13.15
C ASN A 324 -11.06 0.84 -14.03
N ILE A 325 -9.92 1.27 -14.57
CA ILE A 325 -9.88 2.39 -15.51
C ILE A 325 -9.40 1.88 -16.86
N GLY A 326 -10.13 2.19 -17.91
CA GLY A 326 -9.82 1.73 -19.25
C GLY A 326 -10.36 2.65 -20.33
N ILE A 327 -10.33 2.15 -21.55
CA ILE A 327 -10.86 2.80 -22.75
C ILE A 327 -11.79 1.82 -23.48
N ASN A 328 -12.74 2.34 -24.21
CA ASN A 328 -13.50 1.54 -25.17
C ASN A 328 -12.78 1.53 -26.52
N LEU A 329 -12.50 0.34 -27.01
CA LEU A 329 -11.97 0.17 -28.35
C LEU A 329 -13.06 0.40 -29.39
N MET A 330 -12.71 1.07 -30.49
CA MET A 330 -13.62 1.26 -31.61
C MET A 330 -13.67 -0.01 -32.49
N ASP A 331 -14.02 -1.13 -31.87
CA ASP A 331 -14.37 -2.37 -32.55
C ASP A 331 -15.92 -2.47 -32.66
N GLU A 332 -16.42 -3.48 -33.36
CA GLU A 332 -17.86 -3.70 -33.55
C GLU A 332 -18.66 -3.87 -32.24
N LYS A 333 -17.93 -4.18 -31.12
CA LYS A 333 -18.52 -4.48 -29.80
C LYS A 333 -18.29 -3.39 -28.76
N ASN A 334 -17.56 -2.31 -29.09
CA ASN A 334 -17.09 -1.32 -28.11
C ASN A 334 -16.43 -1.97 -26.88
N THR A 335 -15.50 -2.89 -27.13
CA THR A 335 -14.89 -3.70 -26.07
C THR A 335 -14.14 -2.81 -25.08
N PHE A 336 -14.46 -2.95 -23.79
CA PHE A 336 -13.71 -2.31 -22.71
C PHE A 336 -12.28 -2.90 -22.62
N TRP A 337 -11.30 -2.03 -22.73
CA TRP A 337 -9.89 -2.39 -22.56
C TRP A 337 -9.32 -1.73 -21.30
N PRO A 338 -9.06 -2.50 -20.25
CA PRO A 338 -8.53 -1.95 -19.01
C PRO A 338 -7.07 -1.48 -19.18
N ILE A 339 -6.78 -0.28 -18.70
CA ILE A 339 -5.43 0.24 -18.50
C ILE A 339 -4.95 -0.16 -17.11
N VAL A 340 -5.87 -0.11 -16.14
CA VAL A 340 -5.61 -0.44 -14.75
C VAL A 340 -6.73 -1.32 -14.22
N TYR A 341 -6.35 -2.38 -13.51
CA TYR A 341 -7.26 -3.14 -12.67
C TYR A 341 -7.18 -2.64 -11.24
N GLY A 342 -8.33 -2.40 -10.61
CA GLY A 342 -8.40 -2.14 -9.18
C GLY A 342 -8.20 -3.41 -8.35
N GLY A 343 -8.38 -3.30 -7.03
CA GLY A 343 -8.20 -4.40 -6.08
C GLY A 343 -6.84 -4.37 -5.37
N LEU A 344 -5.96 -3.45 -5.74
CA LEU A 344 -4.69 -3.19 -5.04
C LEU A 344 -4.72 -1.82 -4.35
N GLU A 345 -3.81 -1.60 -3.42
CA GLU A 345 -3.58 -0.28 -2.84
C GLU A 345 -3.13 0.71 -3.91
N TRP A 346 -3.58 1.96 -3.82
CA TRP A 346 -3.41 2.98 -4.85
C TRP A 346 -1.94 3.19 -5.28
N PHE A 347 -1.00 3.09 -4.35
CA PHE A 347 0.42 3.26 -4.63
C PHE A 347 1.06 2.05 -5.33
N ASN A 348 0.36 0.91 -5.38
CA ASN A 348 0.74 -0.27 -6.16
C ASN A 348 -0.03 -0.37 -7.49
N THR A 349 -1.00 0.53 -7.70
CA THR A 349 -1.89 0.51 -8.85
C THR A 349 -1.41 1.51 -9.90
N ARG A 350 -0.99 1.02 -11.04
CA ARG A 350 -0.57 1.81 -12.19
C ARG A 350 -0.73 1.01 -13.46
N GLY A 351 -0.92 1.69 -14.56
CA GLY A 351 -1.03 1.04 -15.85
C GLY A 351 -0.74 2.00 -16.99
N ARG A 352 -0.32 1.42 -18.09
CA ARG A 352 0.00 2.16 -19.31
C ARG A 352 -0.46 1.36 -20.51
N VAL A 353 -1.05 2.05 -21.49
CA VAL A 353 -1.41 1.48 -22.79
C VAL A 353 -0.94 2.39 -23.90
N VAL A 354 -0.62 1.81 -25.04
CA VAL A 354 -0.29 2.54 -26.26
C VAL A 354 -1.41 2.33 -27.26
N VAL A 355 -1.97 3.43 -27.77
CA VAL A 355 -3.11 3.42 -28.70
C VAL A 355 -2.80 4.23 -29.95
N PHE A 356 -3.54 3.94 -31.02
CA PHE A 356 -3.54 4.72 -32.25
C PHE A 356 -4.92 5.39 -32.40
N LEU A 357 -4.91 6.73 -32.57
CA LEU A 357 -6.14 7.42 -32.90
C LEU A 357 -6.51 7.17 -34.37
N ASP A 358 -7.78 6.89 -34.58
CA ASP A 358 -8.35 6.89 -35.93
C ASP A 358 -8.64 8.33 -36.37
N ASP A 359 -9.83 8.68 -36.75
CA ASP A 359 -10.20 10.02 -37.20
C ASP A 359 -10.88 10.85 -36.08
N THR A 360 -10.41 10.67 -34.85
CA THR A 360 -10.95 11.36 -33.68
C THR A 360 -9.86 12.05 -32.88
N ARG A 361 -10.23 13.13 -32.19
CA ARG A 361 -9.40 13.80 -31.18
C ARG A 361 -9.97 13.64 -29.78
N ARG A 362 -10.89 12.69 -29.58
CA ARG A 362 -11.55 12.43 -28.31
C ARG A 362 -11.21 11.03 -27.86
N ILE A 363 -10.84 10.90 -26.59
CA ILE A 363 -10.62 9.62 -25.92
C ILE A 363 -11.65 9.50 -24.82
N GLN A 364 -12.42 8.42 -24.84
CA GLN A 364 -13.36 8.07 -23.78
C GLN A 364 -12.61 7.21 -22.74
N ILE A 365 -12.51 7.74 -21.53
CA ILE A 365 -12.02 7.00 -20.38
C ILE A 365 -13.24 6.43 -19.66
N VAL A 366 -13.19 5.13 -19.43
CA VAL A 366 -14.24 4.37 -18.73
C VAL A 366 -13.74 4.03 -17.34
N TYR A 367 -14.54 4.35 -16.35
CA TYR A 367 -14.35 4.00 -14.95
C TYR A 367 -15.40 2.95 -14.58
N GLN A 368 -14.98 1.73 -14.29
CA GLN A 368 -15.87 0.62 -13.92
C GLN A 368 -15.68 0.27 -12.45
N ASP A 369 -16.72 0.45 -11.64
CA ASP A 369 -16.71 0.05 -10.23
C ASP A 369 -16.71 -1.47 -10.11
N ILE A 370 -15.77 -2.02 -9.33
CA ILE A 370 -15.57 -3.48 -9.20
C ILE A 370 -16.69 -4.14 -8.39
N LEU A 371 -17.27 -3.42 -7.42
CA LEU A 371 -18.26 -3.98 -6.51
C LEU A 371 -19.69 -3.83 -7.03
N THR A 372 -19.99 -2.72 -7.70
CA THR A 372 -21.33 -2.42 -8.21
C THR A 372 -21.49 -2.71 -9.71
N GLU A 373 -20.40 -2.92 -10.42
CA GLU A 373 -20.33 -3.07 -11.88
C GLU A 373 -20.85 -1.83 -12.65
N GLU A 374 -21.05 -0.70 -11.97
CA GLU A 374 -21.45 0.55 -12.59
C GLU A 374 -20.32 1.17 -13.40
N GLU A 375 -20.66 1.70 -14.57
CA GLU A 375 -19.70 2.36 -15.48
C GLU A 375 -19.95 3.85 -15.57
N TYR A 376 -18.86 4.62 -15.55
CA TYR A 376 -18.84 6.07 -15.71
C TYR A 376 -17.91 6.42 -16.85
N ILE A 377 -18.32 7.30 -17.76
CA ILE A 377 -17.54 7.65 -18.95
C ILE A 377 -17.22 9.14 -18.92
N GLU A 378 -15.94 9.47 -19.01
CA GLU A 378 -15.46 10.83 -19.25
C GLU A 378 -14.77 10.94 -20.62
N THR A 379 -15.01 12.02 -21.33
CA THR A 379 -14.34 12.29 -22.60
C THR A 379 -13.20 13.29 -22.41
N ILE A 380 -12.01 12.92 -22.88
CA ILE A 380 -10.83 13.81 -22.92
C ILE A 380 -10.64 14.27 -24.36
N GLU A 381 -10.65 15.57 -24.58
CA GLU A 381 -10.35 16.15 -25.88
C GLU A 381 -8.85 16.49 -25.97
N ILE A 382 -8.23 16.09 -27.08
CA ILE A 382 -6.79 16.29 -27.32
C ILE A 382 -6.59 17.41 -28.31
N TYR A 383 -6.14 18.56 -27.83
CA TYR A 383 -5.94 19.77 -28.62
C TYR A 383 -4.50 19.94 -29.08
N GLY A 384 -4.34 20.59 -30.26
CA GLY A 384 -3.05 21.07 -30.74
C GLY A 384 -2.07 19.99 -31.21
N LEU A 385 -2.54 18.77 -31.46
CA LEU A 385 -1.78 17.82 -32.26
C LEU A 385 -1.84 18.21 -33.74
N PRO A 386 -0.74 18.03 -34.52
CA PRO A 386 -0.77 18.23 -35.94
C PRO A 386 -1.80 17.32 -36.63
N ALA A 387 -2.32 17.76 -37.78
CA ALA A 387 -3.15 16.87 -38.59
C ALA A 387 -2.29 15.73 -39.13
N ARG A 388 -2.67 14.51 -38.80
CA ARG A 388 -2.04 13.27 -39.26
C ARG A 388 -3.10 12.37 -39.89
N PRO A 389 -2.79 11.53 -40.86
CA PRO A 389 -3.74 10.56 -41.38
C PRO A 389 -4.30 9.66 -40.27
N PRO A 390 -5.51 9.09 -40.46
CA PRO A 390 -6.06 8.11 -39.51
C PRO A 390 -5.06 7.00 -39.17
N LYS A 391 -5.04 6.55 -37.92
CA LYS A 391 -4.16 5.48 -37.41
C LYS A 391 -2.66 5.77 -37.45
N THR A 392 -2.26 7.05 -37.61
CA THR A 392 -0.83 7.46 -37.56
C THR A 392 -0.49 8.33 -36.34
N THR A 393 -1.47 8.62 -35.49
CA THR A 393 -1.24 9.30 -34.21
C THR A 393 -1.14 8.26 -33.09
N LYS A 394 0.09 7.96 -32.69
CA LYS A 394 0.41 7.02 -31.59
C LYS A 394 0.46 7.77 -30.28
N LEU A 395 -0.33 7.36 -29.30
CA LEU A 395 -0.40 7.96 -27.96
C LEU A 395 -0.09 6.92 -26.90
N SER A 396 0.61 7.33 -25.84
CA SER A 396 0.71 6.59 -24.59
C SER A 396 -0.30 7.17 -23.61
N ILE A 397 -1.15 6.33 -23.04
CA ILE A 397 -2.08 6.69 -21.96
C ILE A 397 -1.63 5.98 -20.70
N GLU A 398 -1.37 6.74 -19.64
CA GLU A 398 -0.88 6.25 -18.36
C GLU A 398 -1.83 6.71 -17.25
N VAL A 399 -2.09 5.84 -16.29
CA VAL A 399 -2.89 6.13 -15.11
C VAL A 399 -1.98 6.20 -13.89
N GLU A 400 -1.98 7.34 -13.22
CA GLU A 400 -1.25 7.60 -11.99
C GLU A 400 -2.24 7.85 -10.85
N TYR A 401 -1.99 7.22 -9.69
CA TYR A 401 -2.79 7.43 -8.49
C TYR A 401 -1.99 8.17 -7.42
N TYR A 402 -2.66 9.01 -6.62
CA TYR A 402 -2.15 9.64 -5.39
C TYR A 402 -3.09 9.47 -4.19
N GLY A 403 -4.08 8.63 -4.34
CA GLY A 403 -5.04 8.20 -3.34
C GLY A 403 -5.93 7.13 -3.94
N ALA A 404 -6.73 6.42 -3.15
CA ALA A 404 -7.57 5.32 -3.63
C ALA A 404 -8.58 5.76 -4.71
N ASP A 405 -9.11 6.97 -4.58
CA ASP A 405 -10.12 7.53 -5.48
C ASP A 405 -9.59 8.67 -6.36
N LYS A 406 -8.30 9.04 -6.23
CA LYS A 406 -7.72 10.23 -6.88
C LYS A 406 -6.49 9.90 -7.67
N GLY A 407 -6.38 10.52 -8.84
CA GLY A 407 -5.25 10.31 -9.73
C GLY A 407 -5.26 11.21 -10.95
N ALA A 408 -4.44 10.87 -11.93
CA ALA A 408 -4.41 11.54 -13.22
C ALA A 408 -4.30 10.56 -14.37
N ILE A 409 -4.95 10.89 -15.46
CA ILE A 409 -4.72 10.32 -16.78
C ILE A 409 -3.67 11.17 -17.48
N VAL A 410 -2.55 10.57 -17.82
CA VAL A 410 -1.45 11.26 -18.52
C VAL A 410 -1.35 10.70 -19.95
N ILE A 411 -1.55 11.56 -20.94
CA ILE A 411 -1.52 11.17 -22.35
C ILE A 411 -0.34 11.86 -23.03
N ARG A 412 0.50 11.07 -23.70
CA ARG A 412 1.71 11.59 -24.38
C ARG A 412 1.68 11.25 -25.86
N ASP A 413 2.04 12.21 -26.72
CA ASP A 413 2.24 11.96 -28.14
C ASP A 413 3.59 11.27 -28.35
N MET A 414 3.54 10.02 -28.80
CA MET A 414 4.73 9.18 -29.07
C MET A 414 5.30 9.39 -30.48
N GLY A 415 4.57 10.11 -31.34
CA GLY A 415 4.92 10.19 -32.77
C GLY A 415 4.79 8.84 -33.49
N PHE A 416 5.08 8.81 -34.79
CA PHE A 416 5.06 7.61 -35.61
C PHE A 416 6.29 7.61 -36.56
N GLY A 417 7.43 7.30 -35.98
CA GLY A 417 8.71 7.30 -36.70
C GLY A 417 9.11 8.66 -37.25
N ASN A 418 9.96 8.67 -38.27
CA ASN A 418 10.47 9.90 -38.89
C ASN A 418 9.40 10.66 -39.71
N LEU A 419 8.33 9.98 -40.14
CA LEU A 419 7.26 10.59 -40.93
C LEU A 419 6.38 11.52 -40.09
N TYR A 420 6.11 11.13 -38.85
CA TYR A 420 5.29 11.89 -37.91
C TYR A 420 5.99 11.96 -36.56
N PRO A 421 6.99 12.84 -36.40
CA PRO A 421 7.76 12.93 -35.15
C PRO A 421 6.85 13.32 -33.97
N THR A 422 7.25 12.93 -32.77
CA THR A 422 6.57 13.33 -31.55
C THR A 422 6.54 14.85 -31.39
N THR A 423 5.45 15.35 -30.86
CA THR A 423 5.33 16.78 -30.49
C THR A 423 5.82 17.05 -29.09
N ASN A 424 6.16 16.00 -28.30
CA ASN A 424 6.47 16.06 -26.86
C ASN A 424 5.33 16.70 -26.02
N LYS A 425 4.11 16.77 -26.58
CA LYS A 425 2.95 17.26 -25.83
C LYS A 425 2.46 16.21 -24.85
N ILE A 426 2.18 16.69 -23.63
CA ILE A 426 1.64 15.90 -22.53
C ILE A 426 0.30 16.54 -22.16
N TYR A 427 -0.74 15.73 -22.08
CA TYR A 427 -2.06 16.11 -21.59
C TYR A 427 -2.24 15.40 -20.24
N ARG A 428 -2.58 16.18 -19.21
CA ARG A 428 -2.82 15.67 -17.87
C ARG A 428 -4.24 16.02 -17.45
N LYS A 429 -5.05 15.02 -17.16
CA LYS A 429 -6.42 15.17 -16.65
C LYS A 429 -6.48 14.53 -15.29
N GLU A 430 -6.68 15.31 -14.26
CA GLU A 430 -6.95 14.78 -12.90
C GLU A 430 -8.35 14.22 -12.81
N PHE A 431 -8.51 13.18 -11.99
CA PHE A 431 -9.78 12.57 -11.70
C PHE A 431 -9.97 12.38 -10.18
N ASP A 432 -11.23 12.47 -9.75
CA ASP A 432 -11.71 12.06 -8.44
C ASP A 432 -12.94 11.20 -8.65
N ILE A 433 -12.82 9.90 -8.36
CA ILE A 433 -13.87 8.89 -8.59
C ILE A 433 -15.15 9.26 -7.81
N SER A 434 -14.99 9.74 -6.58
CA SER A 434 -16.12 10.16 -5.76
C SER A 434 -16.89 11.31 -6.37
N GLU A 435 -16.21 12.26 -7.01
CA GLU A 435 -16.87 13.37 -7.73
C GLU A 435 -17.51 12.91 -9.04
N ILE A 436 -16.84 12.01 -9.79
CA ILE A 436 -17.39 11.42 -11.02
C ILE A 436 -18.71 10.72 -10.70
N LYS A 437 -18.76 9.87 -9.66
CA LYS A 437 -19.97 9.20 -9.20
C LYS A 437 -21.08 10.19 -8.83
N LYS A 438 -20.75 11.25 -8.08
CA LYS A 438 -21.73 12.30 -7.71
C LYS A 438 -22.27 13.05 -8.94
N LYS A 439 -21.43 13.39 -9.91
CA LYS A 439 -21.88 14.03 -11.16
C LYS A 439 -22.80 13.14 -11.95
N HIS A 440 -22.48 11.85 -12.07
CA HIS A 440 -23.30 10.87 -12.78
C HIS A 440 -24.66 10.66 -12.10
N ALA A 441 -24.70 10.52 -10.77
CA ALA A 441 -25.93 10.41 -10.01
C ALA A 441 -26.84 11.64 -10.20
N LYS A 442 -26.28 12.86 -10.17
CA LYS A 442 -27.04 14.08 -10.44
C LYS A 442 -27.58 14.13 -11.87
N LYS A 443 -26.82 13.65 -12.86
CA LYS A 443 -27.26 13.60 -14.25
C LYS A 443 -28.45 12.65 -14.41
N ILE A 444 -28.37 11.45 -13.83
CA ILE A 444 -29.49 10.48 -13.86
C ILE A 444 -30.74 11.07 -13.19
N GLU A 445 -30.58 11.73 -12.04
CA GLU A 445 -31.71 12.34 -11.34
C GLU A 445 -32.35 13.45 -12.16
N HIS A 446 -31.54 14.30 -12.79
CA HIS A 446 -32.04 15.35 -13.69
C HIS A 446 -32.77 14.77 -14.91
N GLU A 447 -32.26 13.69 -15.51
CA GLU A 447 -32.91 12.98 -16.60
C GLU A 447 -34.24 12.33 -16.17
N ARG A 448 -34.32 11.79 -14.95
CA ARG A 448 -35.56 11.27 -14.34
C ARG A 448 -36.61 12.36 -14.14
N ILE A 449 -36.19 13.53 -13.63
CA ILE A 449 -37.06 14.67 -13.43
C ILE A 449 -37.59 15.15 -14.79
N LYS A 450 -36.73 15.32 -15.80
CA LYS A 450 -37.13 15.69 -17.15
C LYS A 450 -38.11 14.69 -17.80
N ALA A 451 -37.85 13.39 -17.60
CA ALA A 451 -38.77 12.36 -18.10
C ALA A 451 -40.15 12.41 -17.40
N ALA A 452 -40.16 12.66 -16.09
CA ALA A 452 -41.38 12.81 -15.32
C ALA A 452 -42.16 14.10 -15.65
N GLU A 453 -41.46 15.18 -15.99
CA GLU A 453 -42.06 16.43 -16.46
C GLU A 453 -42.59 16.30 -17.88
N GLY A 454 -41.88 15.57 -18.79
CA GLY A 454 -42.32 15.29 -20.16
C GLY A 454 -43.59 14.48 -20.25
N ASP A 455 -43.81 13.51 -19.35
CA ASP A 455 -45.04 12.75 -19.26
C ASP A 455 -46.24 13.58 -18.76
N THR A 456 -46.01 14.75 -18.19
CA THR A 456 -47.05 15.69 -17.74
C THR A 456 -47.38 16.76 -18.80
N GLU A 457 -46.47 17.07 -19.74
CA GLU A 457 -46.67 18.08 -20.78
C GLU A 457 -47.55 17.58 -21.96
N GLU A 458 -47.71 16.28 -22.16
CA GLU A 458 -48.65 15.75 -23.18
C GLU A 458 -50.14 15.99 -22.85
N LEU A 459 -50.45 16.53 -21.66
CA LEU A 459 -51.83 16.78 -21.22
C LEU A 459 -52.25 18.26 -21.12
N ILE A 460 -51.37 19.22 -21.39
CA ILE A 460 -51.73 20.66 -21.32
C ILE A 460 -51.18 21.36 -22.58
N GLY A 461 -52.15 21.87 -23.37
CA GLY A 461 -51.90 22.51 -24.67
C GLY A 461 -50.97 23.73 -24.58
N GLU A 462 -50.33 23.96 -25.72
CA GLU A 462 -49.31 24.95 -26.04
C GLU A 462 -49.66 26.37 -25.61
N ASP A 463 -48.78 26.98 -24.80
CA ASP A 463 -48.54 28.42 -24.77
C ASP A 463 -47.09 28.69 -25.24
N PRO A 464 -46.83 29.69 -26.10
CA PRO A 464 -45.53 29.91 -26.68
C PRO A 464 -44.59 30.56 -25.67
N VAL A 465 -43.71 29.79 -25.03
CA VAL A 465 -42.66 30.29 -24.16
C VAL A 465 -41.45 30.74 -24.98
N ASP A 466 -41.02 31.93 -24.62
CA ASP A 466 -39.95 32.79 -25.12
C ASP A 466 -38.61 32.04 -25.34
N ARG A 467 -38.38 31.57 -26.57
CA ARG A 467 -37.11 30.89 -26.98
C ARG A 467 -35.87 31.77 -26.88
N ASP A 468 -36.05 33.07 -26.80
CA ASP A 468 -34.96 34.02 -26.72
C ASP A 468 -34.35 34.11 -25.30
N ALA A 469 -35.16 33.89 -24.25
CA ALA A 469 -34.69 33.90 -22.86
C ALA A 469 -33.92 32.64 -22.46
N GLU A 470 -34.22 31.51 -23.07
CA GLU A 470 -33.54 30.24 -22.83
C GLU A 470 -32.16 30.20 -23.52
N ALA A 471 -32.08 30.71 -24.75
CA ALA A 471 -30.85 30.88 -25.50
C ALA A 471 -29.88 31.89 -24.82
N GLU A 472 -30.42 32.87 -24.13
CA GLU A 472 -29.61 33.87 -23.39
C GLU A 472 -29.04 33.25 -22.08
N ARG A 473 -29.80 32.40 -21.39
CA ARG A 473 -29.31 31.65 -20.19
C ARG A 473 -28.23 30.63 -20.56
N GLU A 474 -28.42 29.84 -21.60
CA GLU A 474 -27.40 28.89 -22.09
C GLU A 474 -26.13 29.63 -22.55
N ARG A 475 -26.25 30.83 -23.09
CA ARG A 475 -25.12 31.64 -23.48
C ARG A 475 -24.37 32.22 -22.28
N GLN A 476 -25.08 32.63 -21.23
CA GLN A 476 -24.47 33.09 -19.97
C GLN A 476 -23.80 31.96 -19.17
N GLU A 477 -24.42 30.79 -19.11
CA GLU A 477 -23.82 29.61 -18.49
C GLU A 477 -22.55 29.14 -19.22
N ARG A 478 -22.55 29.24 -20.57
CA ARG A 478 -21.35 28.93 -21.37
C ARG A 478 -20.21 29.94 -21.16
N ILE A 479 -20.51 31.22 -21.06
CA ILE A 479 -19.52 32.24 -20.75
C ILE A 479 -18.96 32.08 -19.35
N GLN A 480 -19.79 31.78 -18.34
CA GLN A 480 -19.33 31.50 -16.98
C GLN A 480 -18.47 30.21 -16.91
N ALA A 481 -18.81 29.19 -17.66
CA ALA A 481 -18.00 27.97 -17.73
C ALA A 481 -16.66 28.17 -18.43
N GLU A 482 -16.62 29.01 -19.47
CA GLU A 482 -15.37 29.39 -20.15
C GLU A 482 -14.48 30.29 -19.27
N GLU A 483 -15.05 31.22 -18.49
CA GLU A 483 -14.30 32.05 -17.54
C GLU A 483 -13.75 31.22 -16.35
N LEU A 484 -14.51 30.25 -15.85
CA LEU A 484 -14.07 29.36 -14.79
C LEU A 484 -12.95 28.41 -15.26
N ALA A 485 -13.07 27.90 -16.49
CA ALA A 485 -12.03 27.08 -17.12
C ALA A 485 -10.75 27.87 -17.42
N ALA A 486 -10.88 29.15 -17.79
CA ALA A 486 -9.73 30.05 -18.00
C ALA A 486 -9.03 30.41 -16.67
N GLN A 487 -9.79 30.59 -15.59
CA GLN A 487 -9.21 30.82 -14.25
C GLN A 487 -8.50 29.59 -13.71
N ASP A 488 -9.03 28.38 -13.93
CA ASP A 488 -8.37 27.14 -13.53
C ASP A 488 -7.13 26.86 -14.39
N ALA A 489 -7.17 27.15 -15.68
CA ALA A 489 -5.99 27.05 -16.55
C ALA A 489 -4.85 28.00 -16.11
N LEU A 490 -5.18 29.21 -15.65
CA LEU A 490 -4.20 30.16 -15.15
C LEU A 490 -3.57 29.76 -13.80
N LYS A 491 -4.31 29.05 -12.95
CA LYS A 491 -3.79 28.50 -11.68
C LYS A 491 -2.84 27.32 -11.87
N HIS A 492 -2.95 26.58 -12.97
CA HIS A 492 -2.12 25.42 -13.25
C HIS A 492 -0.82 25.72 -14.03
N GLU A 493 -0.61 26.97 -14.49
CA GLU A 493 0.60 27.37 -15.20
C GLU A 493 1.80 27.69 -14.26
N ILE A 494 1.56 27.73 -12.95
CA ILE A 494 2.60 28.02 -11.94
C ILE A 494 2.92 26.75 -11.16
N HIS A 495 4.12 26.23 -11.31
CA HIS A 495 4.82 25.12 -10.66
C HIS A 495 4.73 23.76 -11.34
N MET A 496 5.48 23.61 -12.40
CA MET A 496 6.10 22.34 -12.75
C MET A 496 7.61 22.53 -12.85
N ASP A 497 8.33 21.95 -11.91
CA ASP A 497 9.78 21.90 -11.92
C ASP A 497 10.25 20.91 -13.02
N LEU A 498 10.83 21.43 -14.10
CA LEU A 498 11.27 20.66 -15.27
C LEU A 498 12.34 19.62 -14.94
N ASP A 499 13.04 19.76 -13.82
CA ASP A 499 14.07 18.83 -13.37
C ASP A 499 13.49 17.53 -12.80
N ASP A 500 12.29 17.56 -12.23
CA ASP A 500 11.59 16.36 -11.75
C ASP A 500 11.08 15.49 -12.91
N LEU A 501 10.73 16.10 -14.03
CA LEU A 501 10.32 15.39 -15.25
C LEU A 501 11.51 14.72 -15.95
N ARG A 502 12.69 15.32 -15.89
CA ARG A 502 13.91 14.80 -16.50
C ARG A 502 14.45 13.58 -15.77
N TYR A 503 14.38 13.60 -14.43
CA TYR A 503 14.79 12.49 -13.58
C TYR A 503 13.89 11.24 -13.77
N ARG A 504 12.59 11.45 -14.01
CA ARG A 504 11.64 10.36 -14.30
C ARG A 504 11.83 9.74 -15.68
N ALA A 505 12.21 10.54 -16.67
CA ALA A 505 12.42 10.04 -18.04
C ALA A 505 13.70 9.21 -18.20
N GLU A 506 14.74 9.49 -17.42
CA GLU A 506 16.03 8.79 -17.50
C GLU A 506 16.05 7.45 -16.72
N ASN A 507 15.13 7.23 -15.75
CA ASN A 507 15.09 6.00 -14.95
C ASN A 507 14.04 4.97 -15.38
N ASP A 508 13.20 5.26 -16.38
CA ASP A 508 12.13 4.35 -16.86
C ASP A 508 12.50 3.52 -18.09
N SER A 509 13.80 3.45 -18.46
CA SER A 509 14.22 2.78 -19.70
C SER A 509 14.21 1.23 -19.65
N ASP A 510 13.82 0.60 -18.54
CA ASP A 510 13.88 -0.86 -18.36
C ASP A 510 12.52 -1.56 -18.25
N ASN A 511 11.43 -0.97 -18.74
CA ASN A 511 10.13 -1.66 -18.77
C ASN A 511 9.76 -2.11 -20.18
N THR A 512 9.68 -3.44 -20.34
CA THR A 512 9.15 -4.13 -21.51
C THR A 512 7.85 -3.49 -22.01
N GLU A 513 7.88 -3.05 -23.26
CA GLU A 513 6.75 -2.44 -23.96
C GLU A 513 5.68 -3.49 -24.24
N ASP A 514 4.55 -3.45 -23.54
CA ASP A 514 3.33 -4.08 -24.01
C ASP A 514 2.71 -3.20 -25.11
N VAL A 515 3.10 -3.46 -26.35
CA VAL A 515 2.54 -2.79 -27.53
C VAL A 515 1.35 -3.59 -28.01
N VAL A 516 0.16 -3.09 -27.80
CA VAL A 516 -1.06 -3.69 -28.36
C VAL A 516 -1.38 -3.03 -29.70
N TYR A 517 -1.23 -3.80 -30.78
CA TYR A 517 -1.61 -3.39 -32.13
C TYR A 517 -3.09 -3.72 -32.40
N TYR A 518 -3.88 -2.73 -32.75
CA TYR A 518 -5.20 -2.96 -33.37
C TYR A 518 -5.13 -2.62 -34.85
N GLY A 519 -4.91 -3.66 -35.64
CA GLY A 519 -5.19 -3.65 -37.08
C GLY A 519 -6.52 -4.35 -37.35
N THR A 520 -7.18 -3.95 -38.42
CA THR A 520 -8.37 -4.59 -38.99
C THR A 520 -8.26 -6.12 -39.00
N ALA A 521 -9.35 -6.79 -38.67
CA ALA A 521 -9.51 -8.25 -38.70
C ALA A 521 -8.84 -8.86 -39.93
N SER A 522 -7.79 -9.64 -39.70
CA SER A 522 -7.32 -10.63 -40.68
C SER A 522 -8.22 -11.85 -40.57
N PRO A 523 -8.56 -12.53 -41.70
CA PRO A 523 -9.42 -13.70 -41.66
C PRO A 523 -8.76 -14.81 -40.84
N GLU A 524 -9.59 -15.55 -40.14
CA GLU A 524 -9.23 -16.72 -39.34
C GLU A 524 -8.37 -17.68 -40.16
N PRO A 525 -7.29 -18.25 -39.61
CA PRO A 525 -6.67 -19.42 -40.22
C PRO A 525 -7.60 -20.61 -40.00
N GLU A 526 -7.95 -21.26 -41.11
CA GLU A 526 -8.68 -22.54 -41.15
C GLU A 526 -8.01 -23.55 -40.20
N GLY A 527 -8.82 -24.26 -39.43
CA GLY A 527 -8.37 -25.19 -38.40
C GLY A 527 -7.57 -26.36 -39.00
N GLU A 528 -6.43 -26.61 -38.44
CA GLU A 528 -5.85 -27.94 -38.37
C GLU A 528 -6.22 -28.55 -37.02
N GLU A 529 -7.12 -29.54 -37.07
CA GLU A 529 -7.39 -30.45 -35.97
C GLU A 529 -6.10 -31.23 -35.65
N VAL A 530 -5.53 -30.93 -34.48
CA VAL A 530 -4.47 -31.78 -33.92
C VAL A 530 -5.16 -32.75 -32.97
N ASP A 531 -5.31 -33.98 -33.40
CA ASP A 531 -5.68 -35.13 -32.57
C ASP A 531 -4.65 -35.28 -31.42
N VAL A 532 -5.11 -35.04 -30.20
CA VAL A 532 -4.35 -35.37 -28.99
C VAL A 532 -4.87 -36.70 -28.47
N ASP A 533 -4.10 -37.76 -28.73
CA ASP A 533 -4.28 -39.09 -28.13
C ASP A 533 -4.20 -38.98 -26.61
N ILE A 534 -5.33 -39.18 -25.93
CA ILE A 534 -5.39 -39.38 -24.48
C ILE A 534 -5.07 -40.84 -24.20
N ALA A 535 -3.85 -41.11 -23.74
CA ALA A 535 -3.47 -42.41 -23.21
C ALA A 535 -4.05 -42.54 -21.79
N ASP A 536 -5.06 -43.38 -21.65
CA ASP A 536 -5.56 -43.89 -20.37
C ASP A 536 -4.45 -44.70 -19.68
N THR A 537 -4.00 -44.23 -18.52
CA THR A 537 -3.29 -45.05 -17.56
C THR A 537 -4.15 -45.20 -16.30
N GLU A 538 -4.89 -46.27 -16.26
CA GLU A 538 -5.47 -46.82 -15.03
C GLU A 538 -4.36 -47.23 -14.07
N ALA A 539 -4.31 -46.60 -12.88
CA ALA A 539 -3.49 -47.09 -11.75
C ALA A 539 -4.43 -47.69 -10.71
N GLU A 540 -4.31 -48.98 -10.55
CA GLU A 540 -4.98 -49.80 -9.52
C GLU A 540 -4.68 -49.28 -8.11
N VAL A 541 -5.75 -49.05 -7.35
CA VAL A 541 -5.72 -48.82 -5.91
C VAL A 541 -5.75 -50.18 -5.21
N THR A 542 -4.65 -50.55 -4.61
CA THR A 542 -4.65 -51.68 -3.66
C THR A 542 -4.85 -51.18 -2.23
N ASP A 543 -5.98 -51.55 -1.66
CA ASP A 543 -6.24 -51.52 -0.20
C ASP A 543 -5.20 -52.33 0.55
N SER A 544 -4.56 -51.75 1.55
CA SER A 544 -4.09 -52.51 2.71
C SER A 544 -3.88 -51.63 3.94
N ASP A 545 -4.67 -51.95 4.93
CA ASP A 545 -4.42 -51.88 6.36
C ASP A 545 -4.36 -50.56 7.11
N MET A 546 -5.53 -50.21 7.60
CA MET A 546 -5.69 -49.48 8.85
C MET A 546 -5.20 -50.30 10.04
N SER A 547 -4.28 -49.77 10.82
CA SER A 547 -4.19 -50.11 12.23
C SER A 547 -3.94 -48.88 13.08
N ALA A 548 -4.87 -48.64 13.96
CA ALA A 548 -4.86 -47.56 14.94
C ALA A 548 -3.72 -47.72 15.95
N SER A 549 -3.03 -46.65 16.28
CA SER A 549 -2.37 -46.54 17.60
C SER A 549 -2.75 -45.20 18.23
N VAL A 550 -3.56 -45.33 19.26
CA VAL A 550 -3.86 -44.32 20.27
C VAL A 550 -2.59 -44.13 21.10
N GLY A 551 -1.98 -42.96 21.04
CA GLY A 551 -0.86 -42.54 21.89
C GLY A 551 -1.36 -41.58 22.96
N GLU A 552 -1.19 -41.98 24.19
CA GLU A 552 -1.56 -41.32 25.43
C GLU A 552 -0.90 -39.92 25.55
N THR A 553 -1.70 -38.96 25.96
CA THR A 553 -1.24 -37.67 26.48
C THR A 553 -0.64 -37.84 27.86
N ALA A 554 0.67 -37.62 27.97
CA ALA A 554 1.33 -37.51 29.29
C ALA A 554 1.05 -36.10 29.85
N GLY A 555 0.42 -36.09 31.04
CA GLY A 555 0.29 -34.90 31.86
C GLY A 555 1.66 -34.48 32.40
N ILE A 556 1.92 -33.20 32.33
CA ILE A 556 3.08 -32.57 32.97
C ILE A 556 2.62 -32.00 34.30
N ASP A 557 3.29 -32.43 35.37
CA ASP A 557 3.03 -32.11 36.77
C ASP A 557 3.19 -30.62 37.10
N GLU A 558 2.20 -30.10 37.81
CA GLU A 558 2.17 -28.77 38.44
C GLU A 558 2.93 -28.69 39.79
N GLN A 559 4.04 -29.36 39.97
CA GLN A 559 4.71 -29.37 41.28
C GLN A 559 6.15 -28.83 41.36
N GLU A 560 6.68 -28.22 40.31
CA GLU A 560 8.04 -27.60 40.37
C GLU A 560 8.11 -26.07 40.51
N SER A 561 6.98 -25.34 40.49
CA SER A 561 7.00 -23.87 40.59
C SER A 561 6.88 -23.29 42.01
N GLU A 562 6.72 -24.10 43.04
CA GLU A 562 6.60 -23.62 44.43
C GLU A 562 7.88 -23.73 45.26
N ARG A 563 8.99 -24.22 44.72
CA ARG A 563 10.25 -24.37 45.49
C ARG A 563 11.30 -23.30 45.25
N GLU A 564 11.18 -22.44 44.22
CA GLU A 564 12.14 -21.34 43.99
C GLU A 564 11.73 -20.01 44.59
N ALA A 565 10.53 -19.86 45.17
CA ALA A 565 10.08 -18.62 45.80
C ALA A 565 10.41 -18.54 47.32
N ALA A 566 10.99 -19.56 47.92
CA ALA A 566 11.26 -19.58 49.37
C ALA A 566 12.70 -19.22 49.77
N ASP A 567 13.65 -19.13 48.82
CA ASP A 567 15.07 -18.88 49.15
C ASP A 567 15.55 -17.42 48.96
N ILE A 568 14.65 -16.48 48.60
CA ILE A 568 15.01 -15.07 48.38
C ILE A 568 14.74 -14.17 49.61
N ASP A 569 13.89 -14.61 50.56
CA ASP A 569 13.49 -13.77 51.72
C ASP A 569 14.42 -13.86 52.96
N GLU A 570 15.46 -14.68 52.94
CA GLU A 570 16.38 -14.82 54.10
C GLU A 570 17.71 -14.03 53.98
N GLN A 571 17.96 -13.29 52.87
CA GLN A 571 19.21 -12.55 52.70
C GLN A 571 19.11 -11.00 52.87
N GLU A 572 17.95 -10.42 53.10
CA GLU A 572 17.79 -8.97 53.34
C GLU A 572 17.62 -8.56 54.80
N SER A 573 17.78 -9.46 55.80
CA SER A 573 17.70 -9.07 57.21
C SER A 573 19.06 -8.89 57.94
N GLU A 574 20.19 -9.00 57.23
CA GLU A 574 21.54 -8.79 57.83
C GLU A 574 22.43 -7.91 56.97
N ARG A 575 21.97 -6.70 56.63
CA ARG A 575 22.91 -5.60 56.32
C ARG A 575 22.25 -4.24 56.57
#